data_b974259bf2b7abfe5bfd3404fd98d54b
#
_entry.id   b974259bf2b7abfe5bfd3404fd98d54b
#
_cell.length_a   1.000
_cell.length_b   1.000
_cell.length_c   1.000
_cell.angle_alpha   90.00
_cell.angle_beta   90.00
_cell.angle_gamma   90.00
#
_symmetry.space_group_name_H-M   'P 1'
#
loop_
_entity.id
_entity.type
_entity.pdbx_description
1 polymer ?
#
loop_
_entity_poly.entity_id
_entity_poly.type
_entity_poly.pdbx_seq_one_letter_code
_entity_poly.pdbx_strand_id
1 'polypeptide(L)'
;MLQLISATGQQTVDALAFLLAFALTALMDSVFHDKLPHDHGRAFAVNGELSKGKARGSGLIFVLCIALVTLAVVPFKVEYLIYTVLLIASMLSGYFDDASETAWNEYKKGLIDFIIAVVAGVTYLNFNGTSVNFLSTTFTIAYPLYLLLIVILIWASINVVNCTDGVDGLSASLAVVSIGTFLLAYGEELGDYSTAAIVFIGALLAYLWSNAKPSSLLMGDAGSRAMGFFLAILALKCGHPFAFLLAALVFVVDGSLGILKISFKRFLHISILKNTLTPLHDHVRKRMGWSDEQVVARWLILQAVASALLLLMTR
;
A
#
# COMPACT_ATOMS: atom_id res chain seq x y z
N MET A 1 -19.13 12.53 20.32
CA MET A 1 -17.98 12.63 19.41
C MET A 1 -18.30 13.49 18.18
N LEU A 2 -19.32 13.21 17.36
CA LEU A 2 -19.68 14.04 16.20
C LEU A 2 -19.94 15.53 16.51
N GLN A 3 -20.53 15.86 17.65
CA GLN A 3 -20.74 17.26 18.06
C GLN A 3 -19.44 17.98 18.48
N LEU A 4 -18.44 17.25 19.00
CA LEU A 4 -17.11 17.80 19.26
C LEU A 4 -16.34 18.05 17.95
N ILE A 5 -16.48 17.19 16.96
CA ILE A 5 -15.84 17.33 15.65
C ILE A 5 -16.44 18.53 14.89
N SER A 6 -17.73 18.77 14.98
CA SER A 6 -18.37 19.94 14.34
C SER A 6 -17.95 21.30 14.95
N ALA A 7 -17.45 21.32 16.17
CA ALA A 7 -16.95 22.52 16.83
C ALA A 7 -15.44 22.77 16.59
N THR A 8 -14.71 21.75 16.14
CA THR A 8 -13.28 21.83 15.79
C THR A 8 -13.12 21.88 14.27
N GLY A 9 -12.27 22.80 13.78
CA GLY A 9 -11.96 22.86 12.34
C GLY A 9 -11.39 21.53 11.83
N GLN A 10 -11.66 21.17 10.57
CA GLN A 10 -11.20 19.91 9.93
C GLN A 10 -9.69 19.67 10.12
N GLN A 11 -8.87 20.72 10.01
CA GLN A 11 -7.42 20.62 10.22
C GLN A 11 -7.04 20.13 11.62
N THR A 12 -7.80 20.53 12.65
CA THR A 12 -7.56 20.07 14.02
C THR A 12 -7.94 18.60 14.16
N VAL A 13 -9.03 18.17 13.52
CA VAL A 13 -9.44 16.75 13.48
C VAL A 13 -8.38 15.90 12.79
N ASP A 14 -7.86 16.35 11.66
CA ASP A 14 -6.82 15.67 10.90
C ASP A 14 -5.51 15.55 11.69
N ALA A 15 -5.10 16.64 12.36
CA ALA A 15 -3.91 16.62 13.21
C ALA A 15 -4.04 15.66 14.40
N LEU A 16 -5.20 15.65 15.06
CA LEU A 16 -5.47 14.73 16.16
C LEU A 16 -5.56 13.28 15.68
N ALA A 17 -6.17 13.03 14.53
CA ALA A 17 -6.26 11.71 13.93
C ALA A 17 -4.88 11.15 13.55
N PHE A 18 -4.01 12.00 12.98
CA PHE A 18 -2.62 11.67 12.69
C PHE A 18 -1.85 11.29 13.96
N LEU A 19 -1.89 12.15 15.00
CA LEU A 19 -1.19 11.92 16.24
C LEU A 19 -1.70 10.68 16.97
N LEU A 20 -3.03 10.47 16.98
CA LEU A 20 -3.64 9.28 17.56
C LEU A 20 -3.20 8.01 16.86
N ALA A 21 -3.22 7.99 15.52
CA ALA A 21 -2.78 6.85 14.73
C ALA A 21 -1.29 6.54 14.96
N PHE A 22 -0.45 7.58 14.97
CA PHE A 22 0.98 7.44 15.27
C PHE A 22 1.21 6.87 16.68
N ALA A 23 0.63 7.49 17.69
CA ALA A 23 0.85 7.10 19.09
C ALA A 23 0.30 5.71 19.37
N LEU A 24 -0.90 5.39 18.86
CA LEU A 24 -1.52 4.08 19.05
C LEU A 24 -0.69 2.99 18.38
N THR A 25 -0.25 3.20 17.14
CA THR A 25 0.58 2.22 16.40
C THR A 25 1.92 2.02 17.12
N ALA A 26 2.62 3.10 17.49
CA ALA A 26 3.89 3.01 18.20
C ALA A 26 3.76 2.25 19.54
N LEU A 27 2.69 2.52 20.30
CA LEU A 27 2.40 1.81 21.54
C LEU A 27 2.12 0.33 21.30
N MET A 28 1.25 0.01 20.32
CA MET A 28 0.88 -1.37 20.03
C MET A 28 2.06 -2.16 19.45
N ASP A 29 2.88 -1.58 18.58
CA ASP A 29 4.12 -2.21 18.10
C ASP A 29 5.07 -2.54 19.28
N SER A 30 5.22 -1.63 20.23
CA SER A 30 6.04 -1.87 21.42
C SER A 30 5.49 -2.98 22.31
N VAL A 31 4.17 -2.99 22.55
CA VAL A 31 3.52 -3.99 23.45
C VAL A 31 3.46 -5.38 22.83
N PHE A 32 3.28 -5.46 21.51
CA PHE A 32 3.08 -6.74 20.83
C PHE A 32 4.31 -7.24 20.08
N HIS A 33 5.42 -6.50 20.08
CA HIS A 33 6.67 -6.87 19.39
C HIS A 33 7.06 -8.34 19.63
N ASP A 34 7.15 -8.75 20.89
CA ASP A 34 7.60 -10.08 21.27
C ASP A 34 6.53 -11.18 21.08
N LYS A 35 5.29 -10.79 20.71
CA LYS A 35 4.18 -11.71 20.47
C LYS A 35 3.98 -12.02 18.99
N LEU A 36 4.62 -11.25 18.11
CA LEU A 36 4.58 -11.49 16.67
C LEU A 36 5.40 -12.73 16.29
N PRO A 37 4.99 -13.44 15.22
CA PRO A 37 5.83 -14.51 14.67
C PRO A 37 7.19 -13.94 14.25
N HIS A 38 8.22 -14.81 14.28
CA HIS A 38 9.57 -14.42 13.91
C HIS A 38 9.88 -14.87 12.48
N ASP A 39 10.59 -14.01 11.74
CA ASP A 39 11.01 -14.33 10.37
C ASP A 39 11.99 -15.51 10.37
N HIS A 40 11.75 -16.48 9.50
CA HIS A 40 12.61 -17.67 9.35
C HIS A 40 13.82 -17.44 8.44
N GLY A 41 13.93 -16.23 7.85
CA GLY A 41 14.90 -15.91 6.81
C GLY A 41 14.41 -16.35 5.42
N ARG A 42 14.84 -15.63 4.38
CA ARG A 42 14.49 -15.92 2.99
C ARG A 42 15.72 -16.34 2.22
N ALA A 43 15.86 -17.62 1.90
CA ALA A 43 17.03 -18.19 1.22
C ALA A 43 17.33 -17.54 -0.15
N PHE A 44 16.35 -16.94 -0.81
CA PHE A 44 16.49 -16.34 -2.15
C PHE A 44 16.63 -14.81 -2.15
N ALA A 45 16.35 -14.14 -1.02
CA ALA A 45 16.44 -12.69 -0.91
C ALA A 45 17.89 -12.24 -0.65
N VAL A 46 18.23 -11.02 -1.07
CA VAL A 46 19.48 -10.39 -0.71
C VAL A 46 19.48 -10.18 0.80
N ASN A 47 20.53 -10.64 1.48
CA ASN A 47 20.65 -10.53 2.93
C ASN A 47 19.47 -11.16 3.71
N GLY A 48 18.74 -12.11 3.12
CA GLY A 48 17.60 -12.75 3.75
C GLY A 48 17.87 -13.44 5.09
N GLU A 49 19.12 -13.83 5.33
CA GLU A 49 19.57 -14.33 6.64
C GLU A 49 19.58 -13.23 7.74
N LEU A 50 19.75 -11.96 7.36
CA LEU A 50 19.76 -10.84 8.32
C LEU A 50 18.36 -10.50 8.86
N SER A 51 17.31 -10.98 8.22
CA SER A 51 15.93 -10.84 8.71
C SER A 51 15.54 -11.93 9.72
N LYS A 52 16.32 -13.02 9.78
CA LYS A 52 16.03 -14.16 10.66
C LYS A 52 15.97 -13.75 12.12
N GLY A 53 14.87 -14.10 12.77
CA GLY A 53 14.61 -13.78 14.16
C GLY A 53 13.98 -12.41 14.41
N LYS A 54 13.83 -11.55 13.39
CA LYS A 54 13.07 -10.31 13.53
C LYS A 54 11.57 -10.60 13.66
N ALA A 55 10.87 -9.77 14.45
CA ALA A 55 9.42 -9.85 14.55
C ALA A 55 8.78 -9.49 13.19
N ARG A 56 7.88 -10.34 12.69
CA ARG A 56 7.22 -10.20 11.38
C ARG A 56 5.70 -10.18 11.53
N GLY A 57 5.02 -9.42 10.70
CA GLY A 57 3.56 -9.32 10.70
C GLY A 57 3.04 -8.11 11.46
N SER A 58 3.87 -7.07 11.70
CA SER A 58 3.40 -5.81 12.28
C SER A 58 2.35 -5.12 11.42
N GLY A 59 2.21 -5.56 10.16
CA GLY A 59 1.07 -5.18 9.32
C GLY A 59 -0.28 -5.43 9.98
N LEU A 60 -0.42 -6.50 10.76
CA LEU A 60 -1.61 -6.76 11.58
C LEU A 60 -1.86 -5.59 12.56
N ILE A 61 -0.81 -5.13 13.23
CA ILE A 61 -0.92 -4.08 14.27
C ILE A 61 -1.32 -2.76 13.63
N PHE A 62 -0.53 -2.25 12.69
CA PHE A 62 -0.80 -0.92 12.17
C PHE A 62 -2.10 -0.85 11.35
N VAL A 63 -2.50 -1.91 10.62
CA VAL A 63 -3.77 -1.91 9.89
C VAL A 63 -4.97 -1.91 10.84
N LEU A 64 -4.91 -2.64 11.95
CA LEU A 64 -5.97 -2.59 12.96
C LEU A 64 -6.03 -1.22 13.65
N CYS A 65 -4.89 -0.60 13.93
CA CYS A 65 -4.83 0.78 14.45
C CYS A 65 -5.45 1.77 13.44
N ILE A 66 -5.10 1.66 12.15
CA ILE A 66 -5.70 2.47 11.07
C ILE A 66 -7.22 2.29 11.03
N ALA A 67 -7.69 1.04 11.02
CA ALA A 67 -9.12 0.75 10.98
C ALA A 67 -9.86 1.34 12.17
N LEU A 68 -9.31 1.16 13.37
CA LEU A 68 -9.90 1.68 14.61
C LEU A 68 -9.99 3.22 14.61
N VAL A 69 -8.89 3.89 14.28
CA VAL A 69 -8.84 5.37 14.27
C VAL A 69 -9.73 5.91 13.14
N THR A 70 -9.68 5.32 11.95
CA THR A 70 -10.54 5.72 10.83
C THR A 70 -12.02 5.61 11.18
N LEU A 71 -12.47 4.49 11.74
CA LEU A 71 -13.86 4.30 12.17
C LEU A 71 -14.28 5.25 13.30
N ALA A 72 -13.33 5.69 14.14
CA ALA A 72 -13.60 6.62 15.23
C ALA A 72 -13.71 8.09 14.78
N VAL A 73 -12.96 8.49 13.74
CA VAL A 73 -12.75 9.89 13.36
C VAL A 73 -13.47 10.26 12.06
N VAL A 74 -13.41 9.39 11.04
CA VAL A 74 -14.04 9.66 9.73
C VAL A 74 -15.56 9.52 9.84
N PRO A 75 -16.35 10.42 9.22
CA PRO A 75 -17.82 10.31 9.20
C PRO A 75 -18.25 8.95 8.64
N PHE A 76 -19.23 8.33 9.33
CA PHE A 76 -19.71 7.01 8.95
C PHE A 76 -20.40 7.06 7.58
N LYS A 77 -19.86 6.28 6.65
CA LYS A 77 -20.45 5.97 5.35
C LYS A 77 -20.33 4.46 5.10
N VAL A 78 -21.38 3.83 4.60
CA VAL A 78 -21.39 2.38 4.30
C VAL A 78 -20.24 2.01 3.36
N GLU A 79 -19.97 2.84 2.37
CA GLU A 79 -18.83 2.68 1.45
C GLU A 79 -17.50 2.58 2.21
N TYR A 80 -17.23 3.48 3.16
CA TYR A 80 -15.99 3.52 3.93
C TYR A 80 -15.87 2.34 4.87
N LEU A 81 -16.99 1.89 5.45
CA LEU A 81 -17.01 0.66 6.24
C LEU A 81 -16.63 -0.56 5.40
N ILE A 82 -17.19 -0.69 4.18
CA ILE A 82 -16.83 -1.79 3.27
C ILE A 82 -15.33 -1.76 2.93
N TYR A 83 -14.78 -0.59 2.59
CA TYR A 83 -13.33 -0.48 2.32
C TYR A 83 -12.47 -0.82 3.55
N THR A 84 -12.91 -0.44 4.75
CA THR A 84 -12.19 -0.81 5.99
C THR A 84 -12.23 -2.31 6.22
N VAL A 85 -13.37 -2.97 5.99
CA VAL A 85 -13.49 -4.43 6.08
C VAL A 85 -12.61 -5.13 5.04
N LEU A 86 -12.57 -4.63 3.80
CA LEU A 86 -11.72 -5.18 2.74
C LEU A 86 -10.22 -4.94 3.00
N LEU A 87 -9.86 -3.80 3.59
CA LEU A 87 -8.50 -3.53 4.07
C LEU A 87 -8.06 -4.56 5.11
N ILE A 88 -8.92 -4.83 6.10
CA ILE A 88 -8.69 -5.89 7.11
C ILE A 88 -8.62 -7.26 6.45
N ALA A 89 -9.48 -7.57 5.47
CA ALA A 89 -9.45 -8.85 4.75
C ALA A 89 -8.15 -9.02 3.96
N SER A 90 -7.66 -7.97 3.31
CA SER A 90 -6.37 -7.98 2.60
C SER A 90 -5.21 -8.22 3.58
N MET A 91 -5.21 -7.53 4.72
CA MET A 91 -4.25 -7.71 5.80
C MET A 91 -4.29 -9.15 6.35
N LEU A 92 -5.48 -9.69 6.68
CA LEU A 92 -5.62 -11.04 7.22
C LEU A 92 -5.16 -12.10 6.23
N SER A 93 -5.42 -11.92 4.93
CA SER A 93 -4.95 -12.87 3.92
C SER A 93 -3.42 -12.93 3.88
N GLY A 94 -2.74 -11.79 4.02
CA GLY A 94 -1.28 -11.73 4.13
C GLY A 94 -0.76 -12.31 5.43
N TYR A 95 -1.42 -11.99 6.55
CA TYR A 95 -1.03 -12.50 7.86
C TYR A 95 -1.12 -14.03 7.95
N PHE A 96 -2.21 -14.62 7.46
CA PHE A 96 -2.37 -16.07 7.48
C PHE A 96 -1.42 -16.79 6.51
N ASP A 97 -1.00 -16.14 5.43
CA ASP A 97 0.06 -16.67 4.58
C ASP A 97 1.41 -16.68 5.31
N ASP A 98 1.78 -15.54 5.92
CA ASP A 98 3.02 -15.42 6.70
C ASP A 98 3.08 -16.35 7.91
N ALA A 99 1.94 -16.63 8.55
CA ALA A 99 1.83 -17.49 9.71
C ALA A 99 1.70 -18.99 9.36
N SER A 100 1.55 -19.34 8.08
CA SER A 100 1.39 -20.73 7.63
C SER A 100 2.73 -21.46 7.67
N GLU A 101 2.76 -22.71 8.16
CA GLU A 101 3.94 -23.59 8.09
C GLU A 101 4.44 -23.79 6.65
N THR A 102 3.50 -23.87 5.69
CA THR A 102 3.77 -23.91 4.26
C THR A 102 3.15 -22.69 3.60
N ALA A 103 3.97 -21.90 2.89
CA ALA A 103 3.49 -20.73 2.17
C ALA A 103 2.32 -21.10 1.23
N TRP A 104 1.30 -20.24 1.19
CA TRP A 104 0.17 -20.45 0.29
C TRP A 104 0.62 -20.39 -1.16
N ASN A 105 -0.01 -21.22 -1.99
CA ASN A 105 0.28 -21.16 -3.41
C ASN A 105 -0.22 -19.83 -4.02
N GLU A 106 0.42 -19.39 -5.10
CA GLU A 106 0.13 -18.13 -5.78
C GLU A 106 -1.31 -18.03 -6.29
N TYR A 107 -1.94 -19.16 -6.64
CA TYR A 107 -3.34 -19.17 -7.09
C TYR A 107 -4.31 -18.85 -5.96
N LYS A 108 -4.08 -19.39 -4.75
CA LYS A 108 -4.90 -19.07 -3.57
C LYS A 108 -4.79 -17.60 -3.22
N LYS A 109 -3.57 -17.06 -3.19
CA LYS A 109 -3.32 -15.63 -2.94
C LYS A 109 -4.00 -14.76 -4.02
N GLY A 110 -3.74 -15.06 -5.27
CA GLY A 110 -4.30 -14.31 -6.41
C GLY A 110 -5.83 -14.34 -6.47
N LEU A 111 -6.45 -15.48 -6.09
CA LEU A 111 -7.91 -15.59 -6.02
C LEU A 111 -8.52 -14.72 -4.91
N ILE A 112 -7.89 -14.72 -3.73
CA ILE A 112 -8.36 -13.87 -2.60
C ILE A 112 -8.25 -12.40 -2.99
N ASP A 113 -7.12 -11.97 -3.56
CA ASP A 113 -6.94 -10.60 -4.03
C ASP A 113 -7.95 -10.23 -5.12
N PHE A 114 -8.24 -11.15 -6.03
CA PHE A 114 -9.24 -10.95 -7.07
C PHE A 114 -10.65 -10.76 -6.48
N ILE A 115 -11.04 -11.57 -5.49
CA ILE A 115 -12.34 -11.43 -4.82
C ILE A 115 -12.41 -10.07 -4.10
N ILE A 116 -11.37 -9.69 -3.36
CA ILE A 116 -11.28 -8.38 -2.69
C ILE A 116 -11.42 -7.26 -3.71
N ALA A 117 -10.70 -7.34 -4.83
CA ALA A 117 -10.74 -6.35 -5.90
C ALA A 117 -12.11 -6.25 -6.57
N VAL A 118 -12.81 -7.37 -6.81
CA VAL A 118 -14.17 -7.37 -7.38
C VAL A 118 -15.15 -6.72 -6.41
N VAL A 119 -15.14 -7.10 -5.13
CA VAL A 119 -16.05 -6.51 -4.13
C VAL A 119 -15.80 -5.01 -3.99
N ALA A 120 -14.53 -4.59 -3.93
CA ALA A 120 -14.17 -3.17 -3.87
C ALA A 120 -14.58 -2.41 -5.14
N GLY A 121 -14.40 -3.00 -6.32
CA GLY A 121 -14.77 -2.40 -7.60
C GLY A 121 -16.28 -2.22 -7.75
N VAL A 122 -17.06 -3.25 -7.40
CA VAL A 122 -18.54 -3.15 -7.37
C VAL A 122 -18.98 -2.10 -6.36
N THR A 123 -18.39 -2.07 -5.17
CA THR A 123 -18.68 -1.04 -4.16
C THR A 123 -18.39 0.35 -4.72
N TYR A 124 -17.19 0.56 -5.30
CA TYR A 124 -16.82 1.84 -5.87
C TYR A 124 -17.82 2.32 -6.92
N LEU A 125 -18.15 1.48 -7.89
CA LEU A 125 -19.05 1.83 -8.99
C LEU A 125 -20.48 2.14 -8.51
N ASN A 126 -20.96 1.46 -7.48
CA ASN A 126 -22.28 1.70 -6.92
C ASN A 126 -22.37 3.05 -6.18
N PHE A 127 -21.31 3.52 -5.56
CA PHE A 127 -21.32 4.77 -4.79
C PHE A 127 -20.75 5.97 -5.56
N ASN A 128 -19.87 5.76 -6.55
CA ASN A 128 -19.17 6.85 -7.24
C ASN A 128 -19.48 6.92 -8.75
N GLY A 129 -20.14 5.89 -9.31
CA GLY A 129 -20.48 5.84 -10.74
C GLY A 129 -19.28 5.51 -11.63
N THR A 130 -19.38 5.89 -12.92
CA THR A 130 -18.44 5.47 -13.97
C THR A 130 -17.65 6.62 -14.58
N SER A 131 -17.70 7.81 -13.96
CA SER A 131 -16.94 8.97 -14.41
C SER A 131 -15.49 8.87 -13.95
N VAL A 132 -14.56 9.22 -14.85
CA VAL A 132 -13.11 9.19 -14.62
C VAL A 132 -12.53 10.52 -15.07
N ASN A 133 -11.67 11.09 -14.25
CA ASN A 133 -10.91 12.26 -14.60
C ASN A 133 -9.51 11.86 -15.09
N PHE A 134 -9.10 12.44 -16.20
CA PHE A 134 -7.75 12.36 -16.72
C PHE A 134 -7.27 13.75 -17.13
N LEU A 135 -6.32 14.28 -16.39
CA LEU A 135 -5.93 15.70 -16.48
C LEU A 135 -7.15 16.63 -16.33
N SER A 136 -7.39 17.48 -17.31
CA SER A 136 -8.53 18.41 -17.36
C SER A 136 -9.80 17.82 -18.02
N THR A 137 -9.79 16.55 -18.41
CA THR A 137 -10.88 15.91 -19.14
C THR A 137 -11.60 14.90 -18.27
N THR A 138 -12.94 14.97 -18.23
CA THR A 138 -13.78 13.95 -17.59
C THR A 138 -14.47 13.13 -18.68
N PHE A 139 -14.42 11.82 -18.58
CA PHE A 139 -15.11 10.90 -19.46
C PHE A 139 -15.77 9.75 -18.69
N THR A 140 -16.72 9.08 -19.30
CA THR A 140 -17.38 7.92 -18.70
C THR A 140 -16.93 6.65 -19.37
N ILE A 141 -16.73 5.61 -18.57
CA ILE A 141 -16.36 4.28 -19.06
C ILE A 141 -17.58 3.36 -18.86
N ALA A 142 -17.87 2.49 -19.84
CA ALA A 142 -18.95 1.51 -19.68
C ALA A 142 -18.72 0.64 -18.43
N TYR A 143 -19.79 0.43 -17.64
CA TYR A 143 -19.69 -0.25 -16.33
C TYR A 143 -18.86 -1.55 -16.35
N PRO A 144 -19.08 -2.52 -17.27
CA PRO A 144 -18.29 -3.77 -17.24
C PRO A 144 -16.80 -3.53 -17.50
N LEU A 145 -16.48 -2.61 -18.42
CA LEU A 145 -15.09 -2.27 -18.73
C LEU A 145 -14.42 -1.56 -17.56
N TYR A 146 -15.13 -0.63 -16.91
CA TYR A 146 -14.56 0.09 -15.77
C TYR A 146 -14.38 -0.83 -14.56
N LEU A 147 -15.33 -1.74 -14.31
CA LEU A 147 -15.16 -2.76 -13.29
C LEU A 147 -13.89 -3.61 -13.54
N LEU A 148 -13.67 -4.05 -14.78
CA LEU A 148 -12.47 -4.80 -15.16
C LEU A 148 -11.20 -3.98 -14.87
N LEU A 149 -11.15 -2.71 -15.25
CA LEU A 149 -10.00 -1.83 -15.04
C LEU A 149 -9.74 -1.58 -13.55
N ILE A 150 -10.80 -1.39 -12.74
CA ILE A 150 -10.70 -1.25 -11.29
C ILE A 150 -10.13 -2.53 -10.66
N VAL A 151 -10.63 -3.68 -11.06
CA VAL A 151 -10.15 -4.98 -10.54
C VAL A 151 -8.67 -5.16 -10.88
N ILE A 152 -8.25 -4.83 -12.11
CA ILE A 152 -6.84 -4.88 -12.51
C ILE A 152 -6.01 -3.91 -11.67
N LEU A 153 -6.47 -2.67 -11.45
CA LEU A 153 -5.76 -1.67 -10.66
C LEU A 153 -5.55 -2.15 -9.21
N ILE A 154 -6.61 -2.61 -8.55
CA ILE A 154 -6.54 -3.06 -7.16
C ILE A 154 -5.65 -4.30 -7.04
N TRP A 155 -5.88 -5.30 -7.89
CA TRP A 155 -5.10 -6.53 -7.91
C TRP A 155 -3.61 -6.26 -8.18
N ALA A 156 -3.31 -5.43 -9.18
CA ALA A 156 -1.95 -5.05 -9.51
C ALA A 156 -1.29 -4.27 -8.38
N SER A 157 -2.00 -3.29 -7.78
CA SER A 157 -1.49 -2.49 -6.68
C SER A 157 -1.11 -3.34 -5.46
N ILE A 158 -1.98 -4.28 -5.04
CA ILE A 158 -1.69 -5.23 -3.96
C ILE A 158 -0.38 -5.97 -4.24
N ASN A 159 -0.22 -6.48 -5.44
CA ASN A 159 0.92 -7.33 -5.79
C ASN A 159 2.21 -6.54 -6.01
N VAL A 160 2.19 -5.36 -6.66
CA VAL A 160 3.41 -4.57 -6.86
C VAL A 160 3.94 -4.01 -5.54
N VAL A 161 3.06 -3.59 -4.63
CA VAL A 161 3.45 -3.11 -3.30
C VAL A 161 4.04 -4.24 -2.47
N ASN A 162 3.42 -5.42 -2.49
CA ASN A 162 3.96 -6.61 -1.84
C ASN A 162 5.32 -7.02 -2.40
N CYS A 163 5.51 -7.00 -3.72
CA CYS A 163 6.79 -7.29 -4.34
C CYS A 163 7.90 -6.29 -3.97
N THR A 164 7.56 -5.02 -3.70
CA THR A 164 8.52 -3.97 -3.34
C THR A 164 8.93 -4.03 -1.87
N ASP A 165 8.23 -4.79 -1.03
CA ASP A 165 8.53 -4.93 0.40
C ASP A 165 9.70 -5.92 0.65
N GLY A 166 10.87 -5.60 0.10
CA GLY A 166 12.06 -6.44 0.17
C GLY A 166 13.28 -5.78 0.82
N VAL A 167 13.16 -4.52 1.24
CA VAL A 167 14.25 -3.73 1.87
C VAL A 167 13.69 -2.95 3.05
N ASP A 168 14.40 -3.02 4.18
CA ASP A 168 14.04 -2.30 5.41
C ASP A 168 13.80 -0.80 5.12
N GLY A 169 12.63 -0.30 5.50
CA GLY A 169 12.22 1.10 5.30
C GLY A 169 11.70 1.46 3.90
N LEU A 170 11.88 0.62 2.87
CA LEU A 170 11.57 0.99 1.49
C LEU A 170 10.07 1.15 1.24
N SER A 171 9.29 0.09 1.43
CA SER A 171 7.89 0.03 1.02
C SER A 171 7.03 1.04 1.79
N ALA A 172 7.18 1.12 3.11
CA ALA A 172 6.43 2.06 3.92
C ALA A 172 6.79 3.53 3.63
N SER A 173 8.07 3.84 3.39
CA SER A 173 8.49 5.20 3.02
C SER A 173 7.92 5.63 1.67
N LEU A 174 7.93 4.74 0.67
CA LEU A 174 7.31 4.98 -0.63
C LEU A 174 5.80 5.19 -0.48
N ALA A 175 5.11 4.40 0.37
CA ALA A 175 3.69 4.55 0.61
C ALA A 175 3.35 5.90 1.27
N VAL A 176 4.15 6.36 2.24
CA VAL A 176 3.98 7.71 2.84
C VAL A 176 4.09 8.79 1.77
N VAL A 177 5.08 8.73 0.88
CA VAL A 177 5.22 9.70 -0.21
C VAL A 177 4.07 9.60 -1.20
N SER A 178 3.65 8.39 -1.58
CA SER A 178 2.54 8.17 -2.52
C SER A 178 1.21 8.69 -1.97
N ILE A 179 0.88 8.35 -0.70
CA ILE A 179 -0.34 8.85 -0.04
C ILE A 179 -0.30 10.37 0.11
N GLY A 180 0.85 10.92 0.54
CA GLY A 180 1.06 12.37 0.62
C GLY A 180 0.87 13.05 -0.74
N THR A 181 1.30 12.42 -1.84
CA THR A 181 1.11 12.93 -3.20
C THR A 181 -0.38 13.01 -3.56
N PHE A 182 -1.17 11.97 -3.27
CA PHE A 182 -2.62 12.03 -3.47
C PHE A 182 -3.30 13.11 -2.64
N LEU A 183 -2.90 13.28 -1.38
CA LEU A 183 -3.44 14.33 -0.51
C LEU A 183 -3.12 15.74 -1.04
N LEU A 184 -1.89 15.96 -1.52
CA LEU A 184 -1.47 17.25 -2.05
C LEU A 184 -2.08 17.57 -3.43
N ALA A 185 -2.29 16.54 -4.26
CA ALA A 185 -2.85 16.71 -5.59
C ALA A 185 -4.38 16.77 -5.60
N TYR A 186 -5.04 16.02 -4.73
CA TYR A 186 -6.47 15.71 -4.82
C TYR A 186 -7.17 15.66 -3.44
N GLY A 187 -6.65 16.40 -2.47
CA GLY A 187 -7.21 16.39 -1.11
C GLY A 187 -8.65 16.88 -1.04
N GLU A 188 -9.04 17.82 -1.89
CA GLU A 188 -10.41 18.33 -1.98
C GLU A 188 -11.37 17.27 -2.53
N GLU A 189 -10.98 16.56 -3.59
CA GLU A 189 -11.76 15.49 -4.22
C GLU A 189 -11.92 14.26 -3.30
N LEU A 190 -10.92 13.98 -2.47
CA LEU A 190 -10.99 12.93 -1.47
C LEU A 190 -12.02 13.22 -0.37
N GLY A 191 -12.28 14.50 -0.08
CA GLY A 191 -13.22 14.92 0.97
C GLY A 191 -12.90 14.24 2.31
N ASP A 192 -13.92 13.66 2.97
CA ASP A 192 -13.75 12.96 4.25
C ASP A 192 -12.73 11.80 4.21
N TYR A 193 -12.47 11.22 3.02
CA TYR A 193 -11.52 10.12 2.87
C TYR A 193 -10.07 10.59 3.00
N SER A 194 -9.80 11.90 2.89
CA SER A 194 -8.48 12.49 3.15
C SER A 194 -8.01 12.23 4.59
N THR A 195 -8.92 12.28 5.55
CA THR A 195 -8.60 11.96 6.96
C THR A 195 -8.14 10.50 7.12
N ALA A 196 -8.74 9.54 6.40
CA ALA A 196 -8.27 8.15 6.40
C ALA A 196 -6.84 8.03 5.83
N ALA A 197 -6.51 8.81 4.81
CA ALA A 197 -5.15 8.86 4.26
C ALA A 197 -4.15 9.45 5.26
N ILE A 198 -4.53 10.49 5.99
CA ILE A 198 -3.72 11.11 7.06
C ILE A 198 -3.48 10.11 8.21
N VAL A 199 -4.51 9.38 8.63
CA VAL A 199 -4.42 8.28 9.61
C VAL A 199 -3.43 7.22 9.15
N PHE A 200 -3.50 6.84 7.87
CA PHE A 200 -2.59 5.84 7.29
C PHE A 200 -1.13 6.30 7.34
N ILE A 201 -0.84 7.56 6.98
CA ILE A 201 0.50 8.15 7.08
C ILE A 201 0.99 8.12 8.54
N GLY A 202 0.18 8.53 9.51
CA GLY A 202 0.55 8.52 10.92
C GLY A 202 0.97 7.13 11.42
N ALA A 203 0.19 6.11 11.07
CA ALA A 203 0.49 4.73 11.44
C ALA A 203 1.75 4.19 10.73
N LEU A 204 1.94 4.50 9.44
CA LEU A 204 3.16 4.10 8.72
C LEU A 204 4.43 4.77 9.27
N LEU A 205 4.36 6.02 9.68
CA LEU A 205 5.51 6.71 10.29
C LEU A 205 5.87 6.10 11.65
N ALA A 206 4.89 5.65 12.44
CA ALA A 206 5.14 4.91 13.67
C ALA A 206 5.82 3.56 13.38
N TYR A 207 5.31 2.80 12.42
CA TYR A 207 5.93 1.55 11.97
C TYR A 207 7.36 1.77 11.45
N LEU A 208 7.60 2.81 10.64
CA LEU A 208 8.92 3.14 10.09
C LEU A 208 9.96 3.40 11.17
N TRP A 209 9.58 3.86 12.35
CA TRP A 209 10.51 4.04 13.47
C TRP A 209 11.25 2.74 13.81
N SER A 210 10.56 1.60 13.74
CA SER A 210 11.11 0.28 14.02
C SER A 210 11.57 -0.47 12.77
N ASN A 211 11.10 -0.08 11.59
CA ASN A 211 11.46 -0.72 10.32
C ASN A 211 12.62 -0.03 9.58
N ALA A 212 13.00 1.20 9.95
CA ALA A 212 14.22 1.81 9.42
C ALA A 212 15.45 0.95 9.78
N LYS A 213 16.39 0.88 8.82
CA LYS A 213 17.55 0.00 8.98
C LYS A 213 18.52 0.48 10.08
N PRO A 214 18.98 -0.41 10.97
CA PRO A 214 18.68 -1.85 11.06
C PRO A 214 17.28 -2.09 11.64
N SER A 215 16.39 -2.75 10.88
CA SER A 215 15.03 -2.97 11.34
C SER A 215 14.93 -3.97 12.48
N SER A 216 14.03 -3.73 13.40
CA SER A 216 13.63 -4.68 14.44
C SER A 216 12.28 -5.34 14.14
N LEU A 217 11.52 -4.77 13.19
CA LEU A 217 10.13 -5.12 12.91
C LEU A 217 9.87 -5.16 11.41
N LEU A 218 9.18 -6.19 10.94
CA LEU A 218 8.81 -6.38 9.54
C LEU A 218 7.28 -6.38 9.38
N MET A 219 6.75 -5.68 8.36
CA MET A 219 5.29 -5.64 8.15
C MET A 219 4.73 -6.96 7.63
N GLY A 220 5.50 -7.71 6.87
CA GLY A 220 5.07 -8.92 6.20
C GLY A 220 4.03 -8.68 5.09
N ASP A 221 3.51 -9.77 4.55
CA ASP A 221 2.45 -9.73 3.54
C ASP A 221 1.17 -9.07 4.10
N ALA A 222 0.95 -9.16 5.41
CA ALA A 222 -0.14 -8.47 6.09
C ALA A 222 -0.15 -6.97 5.84
N GLY A 223 0.99 -6.30 5.99
CA GLY A 223 1.10 -4.85 5.82
C GLY A 223 1.16 -4.43 4.36
N SER A 224 2.02 -5.06 3.58
CA SER A 224 2.26 -4.66 2.19
C SER A 224 1.03 -4.84 1.29
N ARG A 225 0.25 -5.90 1.49
CA ARG A 225 -1.00 -6.14 0.73
C ARG A 225 -2.08 -5.12 1.10
N ALA A 226 -2.25 -4.83 2.39
CA ALA A 226 -3.18 -3.79 2.86
C ALA A 226 -2.80 -2.41 2.34
N MET A 227 -1.50 -2.05 2.32
CA MET A 227 -1.02 -0.80 1.73
C MET A 227 -1.35 -0.72 0.23
N GLY A 228 -1.11 -1.80 -0.51
CA GLY A 228 -1.42 -1.85 -1.94
C GLY A 228 -2.92 -1.67 -2.21
N PHE A 229 -3.77 -2.34 -1.44
CA PHE A 229 -5.22 -2.14 -1.49
C PHE A 229 -5.59 -0.68 -1.23
N PHE A 230 -5.08 -0.09 -0.14
CA PHE A 230 -5.40 1.29 0.23
C PHE A 230 -4.99 2.30 -0.84
N LEU A 231 -3.78 2.19 -1.41
CA LEU A 231 -3.30 3.08 -2.48
C LEU A 231 -4.21 3.03 -3.72
N ALA A 232 -4.69 1.85 -4.12
CA ALA A 232 -5.62 1.72 -5.24
C ALA A 232 -6.97 2.38 -4.94
N ILE A 233 -7.52 2.17 -3.72
CA ILE A 233 -8.77 2.82 -3.30
C ILE A 233 -8.60 4.34 -3.27
N LEU A 234 -7.45 4.85 -2.81
CA LEU A 234 -7.17 6.28 -2.78
C LEU A 234 -7.18 6.89 -4.18
N ALA A 235 -6.54 6.22 -5.16
CA ALA A 235 -6.54 6.64 -6.56
C ALA A 235 -7.95 6.62 -7.20
N LEU A 236 -8.78 5.69 -6.80
CA LEU A 236 -10.18 5.63 -7.24
C LEU A 236 -11.01 6.74 -6.58
N LYS A 237 -10.88 6.92 -5.26
CA LYS A 237 -11.67 7.89 -4.48
C LYS A 237 -11.40 9.34 -4.85
N CYS A 238 -10.21 9.68 -5.31
CA CYS A 238 -9.96 11.01 -5.87
C CYS A 238 -10.53 11.20 -7.29
N GLY A 239 -11.11 10.16 -7.91
CA GLY A 239 -11.63 10.22 -9.27
C GLY A 239 -10.55 10.23 -10.37
N HIS A 240 -9.28 10.07 -10.01
CA HIS A 240 -8.12 10.12 -10.91
C HIS A 240 -7.31 8.80 -10.88
N PRO A 241 -7.89 7.65 -11.30
CA PRO A 241 -7.23 6.35 -11.20
C PRO A 241 -5.90 6.28 -11.96
N PHE A 242 -5.74 7.03 -13.06
CA PHE A 242 -4.48 7.09 -13.80
C PHE A 242 -3.36 7.81 -13.06
N ALA A 243 -3.69 8.67 -12.09
CA ALA A 243 -2.68 9.31 -11.25
C ALA A 243 -1.86 8.29 -10.44
N PHE A 244 -2.40 7.08 -10.21
CA PHE A 244 -1.68 5.98 -9.58
C PHE A 244 -0.34 5.68 -10.27
N LEU A 245 -0.27 5.80 -11.59
CA LEU A 245 0.95 5.51 -12.36
C LEU A 245 2.11 6.44 -11.98
N LEU A 246 1.85 7.70 -11.62
CA LEU A 246 2.87 8.65 -11.17
C LEU A 246 2.98 8.68 -9.65
N ALA A 247 1.85 8.70 -8.93
CA ALA A 247 1.83 8.77 -7.47
C ALA A 247 2.44 7.52 -6.80
N ALA A 248 2.47 6.37 -7.50
CA ALA A 248 3.05 5.11 -7.05
C ALA A 248 4.05 4.54 -8.08
N LEU A 249 4.72 5.40 -8.87
CA LEU A 249 5.56 5.00 -10.00
C LEU A 249 6.61 3.97 -9.61
N VAL A 250 7.27 4.17 -8.47
CA VAL A 250 8.34 3.29 -8.04
C VAL A 250 7.80 1.89 -7.70
N PHE A 251 6.64 1.79 -7.04
CA PHE A 251 5.98 0.51 -6.81
C PHE A 251 5.63 -0.18 -8.13
N VAL A 252 5.08 0.59 -9.09
CA VAL A 252 4.71 0.04 -10.41
C VAL A 252 5.94 -0.49 -11.12
N VAL A 253 7.03 0.25 -11.18
CA VAL A 253 8.24 -0.16 -11.92
C VAL A 253 8.99 -1.27 -11.19
N ASP A 254 9.20 -1.14 -9.88
CA ASP A 254 9.98 -2.12 -9.10
C ASP A 254 9.26 -3.48 -9.01
N GLY A 255 7.96 -3.47 -8.67
CA GLY A 255 7.18 -4.69 -8.47
C GLY A 255 6.67 -5.34 -9.75
N SER A 256 6.20 -4.54 -10.75
CA SER A 256 5.56 -5.10 -11.95
C SER A 256 6.51 -5.89 -12.82
N LEU A 257 7.79 -5.53 -12.89
CA LEU A 257 8.77 -6.28 -13.70
C LEU A 257 8.93 -7.72 -13.22
N GLY A 258 8.81 -7.98 -11.92
CA GLY A 258 8.79 -9.32 -11.37
C GLY A 258 7.55 -10.10 -11.82
N ILE A 259 6.38 -9.49 -11.67
CA ILE A 259 5.10 -10.08 -12.05
C ILE A 259 5.08 -10.39 -13.55
N LEU A 260 5.47 -9.43 -14.40
CA LEU A 260 5.54 -9.59 -15.84
C LEU A 260 6.49 -10.72 -16.25
N LYS A 261 7.71 -10.75 -15.67
CA LYS A 261 8.70 -11.79 -15.95
C LYS A 261 8.18 -13.19 -15.67
N ILE A 262 7.52 -13.36 -14.49
CA ILE A 262 6.94 -14.64 -14.10
C ILE A 262 5.76 -15.00 -15.00
N SER A 263 4.86 -14.05 -15.28
CA SER A 263 3.67 -14.25 -16.10
C SER A 263 4.02 -14.64 -17.55
N PHE A 264 4.95 -13.91 -18.19
CA PHE A 264 5.41 -14.22 -19.54
C PHE A 264 6.06 -15.60 -19.62
N LYS A 265 6.90 -15.96 -18.64
CA LYS A 265 7.52 -17.27 -18.57
C LYS A 265 6.48 -18.39 -18.40
N ARG A 266 5.46 -18.16 -17.54
CA ARG A 266 4.48 -19.19 -17.15
C ARG A 266 3.40 -19.41 -18.21
N PHE A 267 2.81 -18.32 -18.72
CA PHE A 267 1.64 -18.40 -19.60
C PHE A 267 2.00 -18.38 -21.10
N LEU A 268 3.05 -17.66 -21.45
CA LEU A 268 3.49 -17.51 -22.84
C LEU A 268 4.74 -18.33 -23.18
N HIS A 269 5.37 -18.94 -22.16
CA HIS A 269 6.67 -19.65 -22.30
C HIS A 269 7.79 -18.77 -22.87
N ILE A 270 7.65 -17.43 -22.76
CA ILE A 270 8.64 -16.44 -23.22
C ILE A 270 9.47 -15.97 -22.04
N SER A 271 10.79 -16.12 -22.12
CA SER A 271 11.72 -15.61 -21.11
C SER A 271 12.14 -14.18 -21.44
N ILE A 272 11.47 -13.19 -20.84
CA ILE A 272 11.86 -11.77 -20.88
C ILE A 272 12.81 -11.44 -19.73
N LEU A 273 13.51 -10.30 -19.81
CA LEU A 273 14.36 -9.76 -18.74
C LEU A 273 15.37 -10.79 -18.17
N LYS A 274 15.98 -11.60 -19.05
CA LYS A 274 16.88 -12.71 -18.65
C LYS A 274 18.06 -12.25 -17.79
N ASN A 275 18.58 -11.05 -18.05
CA ASN A 275 19.74 -10.48 -17.36
C ASN A 275 19.36 -9.56 -16.20
N THR A 276 18.07 -9.31 -15.99
CA THR A 276 17.56 -8.44 -14.91
C THR A 276 17.00 -9.29 -13.78
N LEU A 277 17.51 -9.12 -12.59
CA LEU A 277 16.88 -9.66 -11.39
C LEU A 277 15.61 -8.84 -11.10
N THR A 278 14.61 -9.49 -10.56
CA THR A 278 13.34 -8.84 -10.19
C THR A 278 12.93 -9.28 -8.80
N PRO A 279 12.44 -8.38 -7.96
CA PRO A 279 12.22 -6.93 -8.17
C PRO A 279 13.53 -6.15 -8.46
N LEU A 280 13.41 -4.87 -8.93
CA LEU A 280 14.59 -4.09 -9.32
C LEU A 280 15.49 -3.72 -8.15
N HIS A 281 14.94 -3.51 -6.95
CA HIS A 281 15.75 -3.27 -5.76
C HIS A 281 16.76 -4.40 -5.50
N ASP A 282 16.40 -5.65 -5.81
CA ASP A 282 17.35 -6.78 -5.74
C ASP A 282 18.39 -6.75 -6.85
N HIS A 283 18.02 -6.27 -8.05
CA HIS A 283 18.97 -6.13 -9.14
C HIS A 283 20.09 -5.14 -8.82
N VAL A 284 19.71 -3.95 -8.34
CA VAL A 284 20.72 -2.91 -8.03
C VAL A 284 21.60 -3.31 -6.84
N ARG A 285 21.06 -4.05 -5.87
CA ARG A 285 21.82 -4.58 -4.73
C ARG A 285 22.82 -5.65 -5.18
N LYS A 286 22.37 -6.66 -5.93
CA LYS A 286 23.19 -7.81 -6.33
C LYS A 286 24.15 -7.52 -7.47
N ARG A 287 23.77 -6.67 -8.44
CA ARG A 287 24.53 -6.42 -9.65
C ARG A 287 25.30 -5.12 -9.64
N MET A 288 24.77 -4.11 -8.96
CA MET A 288 25.37 -2.77 -8.94
C MET A 288 26.03 -2.43 -7.59
N GLY A 289 25.92 -3.32 -6.59
CA GLY A 289 26.55 -3.16 -5.29
C GLY A 289 25.97 -2.04 -4.43
N TRP A 290 24.70 -1.66 -4.65
CA TRP A 290 24.06 -0.63 -3.84
C TRP A 290 23.76 -1.15 -2.44
N SER A 291 23.99 -0.30 -1.41
CA SER A 291 23.52 -0.59 -0.06
C SER A 291 22.01 -0.43 0.04
N ASP A 292 21.41 -1.00 1.10
CA ASP A 292 19.97 -0.88 1.35
C ASP A 292 19.56 0.60 1.52
N GLU A 293 20.38 1.40 2.21
CA GLU A 293 20.16 2.84 2.41
C GLU A 293 20.18 3.61 1.08
N GLN A 294 21.10 3.21 0.18
CA GLN A 294 21.15 3.79 -1.18
C GLN A 294 19.92 3.44 -1.99
N VAL A 295 19.38 2.22 -1.86
CA VAL A 295 18.14 1.81 -2.52
C VAL A 295 16.99 2.67 -2.01
N VAL A 296 16.79 2.73 -0.69
CA VAL A 296 15.71 3.52 -0.09
C VAL A 296 15.79 4.99 -0.52
N ALA A 297 16.96 5.62 -0.36
CA ALA A 297 17.14 7.02 -0.70
C ALA A 297 16.89 7.30 -2.19
N ARG A 298 17.45 6.50 -3.10
CA ARG A 298 17.34 6.72 -4.54
C ARG A 298 15.92 6.42 -5.06
N TRP A 299 15.25 5.39 -4.54
CA TRP A 299 13.86 5.09 -4.87
C TRP A 299 12.93 6.22 -4.39
N LEU A 300 13.16 6.77 -3.19
CA LEU A 300 12.43 7.93 -2.69
C LEU A 300 12.66 9.18 -3.55
N ILE A 301 13.89 9.43 -4.02
CA ILE A 301 14.18 10.53 -4.94
C ILE A 301 13.39 10.36 -6.25
N LEU A 302 13.39 9.17 -6.84
CA LEU A 302 12.65 8.90 -8.07
C LEU A 302 11.13 9.07 -7.85
N GLN A 303 10.60 8.58 -6.72
CA GLN A 303 9.20 8.77 -6.39
C GLN A 303 8.86 10.25 -6.15
N ALA A 304 9.72 11.00 -5.46
CA ALA A 304 9.52 12.44 -5.26
C ALA A 304 9.51 13.22 -6.57
N VAL A 305 10.38 12.86 -7.54
CA VAL A 305 10.36 13.46 -8.88
C VAL A 305 9.06 13.16 -9.62
N ALA A 306 8.59 11.91 -9.58
CA ALA A 306 7.31 11.53 -10.19
C ALA A 306 6.13 12.24 -9.51
N SER A 307 6.16 12.36 -8.19
CA SER A 307 5.17 13.09 -7.40
C SER A 307 5.15 14.59 -7.76
N ALA A 308 6.32 15.22 -7.86
CA ALA A 308 6.42 16.60 -8.27
C ALA A 308 5.87 16.84 -9.69
N LEU A 309 6.15 15.91 -10.61
CA LEU A 309 5.58 15.95 -11.96
C LEU A 309 4.05 15.90 -11.92
N LEU A 310 3.46 14.97 -11.16
CA LEU A 310 2.00 14.88 -10.99
C LEU A 310 1.44 16.20 -10.43
N LEU A 311 2.04 16.75 -9.37
CA LEU A 311 1.61 18.01 -8.76
C LEU A 311 1.68 19.21 -9.72
N LEU A 312 2.65 19.23 -10.62
CA LEU A 312 2.74 20.26 -11.66
C LEU A 312 1.67 20.08 -12.74
N MET A 313 1.24 18.85 -13.01
CA MET A 313 0.19 18.56 -14.01
C MET A 313 -1.23 18.79 -13.47
N THR A 314 -1.42 18.88 -12.16
CA THR A 314 -2.73 19.08 -11.50
C THR A 314 -2.99 20.52 -11.08
N ARG A 315 -2.03 21.41 -11.21
CA ARG A 315 -2.15 22.88 -11.01
C ARG A 315 -2.59 23.57 -12.29
#